data_226c411b5dbf8f8a37c23ed7e91b552b
#
_entry.id   226c411b5dbf8f8a37c23ed7e91b552b
#
_cell.length_a   1.000
_cell.length_b   1.000
_cell.length_c   1.000
_cell.angle_alpha   90.00
_cell.angle_beta   90.00
_cell.angle_gamma   90.00
#
_symmetry.space_group_name_H-M   'P 1'
#
loop_
_entity.id
_entity.type
_entity.pdbx_description
1 polymer ?
#
loop_
_entity_poly.entity_id
_entity_poly.type
_entity_poly.pdbx_seq_one_letter_code
_entity_poly.pdbx_strand_id
1 'polypeptide(L)'
;LNIPGTEVVLMGHSLGALTALLASGAQLVPGMAQRCDAALAGLPLTNLSELLQCELAAGRVLDGKAMDSPPRAVVGLNSFGGLIWPHRASRALPIPLLMVGGTLDLITPPLDEQLALLAGLAEHPASRVVVVEGASHFSPIRVDGQGKASEGDDIFRLGEELVGVNPLSVQRVIAHEVIRFLDSLSSTCLL
;
A
#
# COMPACT_ATOMS: atom_id res chain seq x y z
N LEU A 1 -3.32 -23.80 -10.32
CA LEU A 1 -4.59 -23.16 -10.74
C LEU A 1 -4.22 -22.09 -11.74
N ASN A 2 -4.55 -22.33 -13.01
CA ASN A 2 -4.29 -21.39 -14.09
C ASN A 2 -5.51 -20.44 -14.20
N ILE A 3 -5.59 -19.45 -13.31
CA ILE A 3 -6.65 -18.45 -13.33
C ILE A 3 -6.20 -17.34 -14.28
N PRO A 4 -7.00 -16.93 -15.27
CA PRO A 4 -6.69 -15.80 -16.13
C PRO A 4 -6.43 -14.55 -15.29
N GLY A 5 -5.37 -13.79 -15.58
CA GLY A 5 -4.99 -12.62 -14.81
C GLY A 5 -6.10 -11.56 -14.73
N THR A 6 -6.95 -11.46 -15.75
CA THR A 6 -8.11 -10.58 -15.82
C THR A 6 -9.18 -10.85 -14.76
N GLU A 7 -9.16 -12.00 -14.10
CA GLU A 7 -10.07 -12.36 -13.01
C GLU A 7 -9.43 -12.23 -11.63
N VAL A 8 -8.12 -11.92 -11.56
CA VAL A 8 -7.37 -11.82 -10.31
C VAL A 8 -7.31 -10.37 -9.86
N VAL A 9 -7.67 -10.13 -8.61
CA VAL A 9 -7.38 -8.89 -7.89
C VAL A 9 -6.28 -9.19 -6.88
N LEU A 10 -5.19 -8.42 -6.93
CA LEU A 10 -4.16 -8.51 -5.92
C LEU A 10 -4.48 -7.54 -4.78
N MET A 11 -4.43 -8.04 -3.57
CA MET A 11 -4.62 -7.22 -2.36
C MET A 11 -3.48 -7.48 -1.38
N GLY A 12 -2.92 -6.43 -0.83
CA GLY A 12 -1.83 -6.54 0.12
C GLY A 12 -1.81 -5.40 1.13
N HIS A 13 -1.19 -5.67 2.28
CA HIS A 13 -0.97 -4.70 3.35
C HIS A 13 0.52 -4.39 3.46
N SER A 14 0.89 -3.12 3.58
CA SER A 14 2.27 -2.68 3.80
C SER A 14 3.21 -3.25 2.73
N LEU A 15 4.20 -4.05 3.09
CA LEU A 15 5.11 -4.76 2.18
C LEU A 15 4.35 -5.69 1.20
N GLY A 16 3.23 -6.27 1.61
CA GLY A 16 2.37 -7.05 0.72
C GLY A 16 1.72 -6.20 -0.38
N ALA A 17 1.41 -4.94 -0.11
CA ALA A 17 0.92 -4.01 -1.12
C ALA A 17 2.02 -3.65 -2.14
N LEU A 18 3.25 -3.41 -1.67
CA LEU A 18 4.41 -3.23 -2.54
C LEU A 18 4.63 -4.46 -3.44
N THR A 19 4.55 -5.66 -2.86
CA THR A 19 4.66 -6.92 -3.61
C THR A 19 3.58 -7.04 -4.69
N ALA A 20 2.33 -6.66 -4.37
CA ALA A 20 1.23 -6.68 -5.33
C ALA A 20 1.46 -5.71 -6.50
N LEU A 21 2.01 -4.53 -6.25
CA LEU A 21 2.36 -3.56 -7.30
C LEU A 21 3.47 -4.08 -8.21
N LEU A 22 4.55 -4.63 -7.64
CA LEU A 22 5.65 -5.23 -8.41
C LEU A 22 5.16 -6.42 -9.23
N ALA A 23 4.37 -7.31 -8.64
CA ALA A 23 3.76 -8.44 -9.35
C ALA A 23 2.83 -8.00 -10.49
N SER A 24 2.22 -6.83 -10.39
CA SER A 24 1.39 -6.24 -11.45
C SER A 24 2.19 -5.57 -12.57
N GLY A 25 3.51 -5.55 -12.48
CA GLY A 25 4.39 -5.00 -13.50
C GLY A 25 4.85 -3.57 -13.25
N ALA A 26 4.67 -3.03 -12.04
CA ALA A 26 5.24 -1.74 -11.68
C ALA A 26 6.77 -1.81 -11.79
N GLN A 27 7.35 -0.97 -12.65
CA GLN A 27 8.78 -0.95 -12.88
C GLN A 27 9.46 0.05 -11.94
N LEU A 28 10.59 -0.36 -11.39
CA LEU A 28 11.40 0.53 -10.53
C LEU A 28 11.90 1.72 -11.32
N VAL A 29 11.82 2.90 -10.72
CA VAL A 29 12.38 4.11 -11.31
C VAL A 29 13.87 4.19 -11.02
N PRO A 30 14.73 4.39 -12.04
CA PRO A 30 16.17 4.58 -11.85
C PRO A 30 16.49 5.71 -10.85
N GLY A 31 17.67 5.64 -10.22
CA GLY A 31 18.13 6.68 -9.30
C GLY A 31 17.63 6.52 -7.85
N MET A 32 17.26 5.31 -7.47
CA MET A 32 16.81 5.03 -6.09
C MET A 32 17.87 5.37 -5.04
N ALA A 33 19.16 5.06 -5.33
CA ALA A 33 20.25 5.37 -4.41
C ALA A 33 20.34 6.89 -4.12
N GLN A 34 20.28 7.73 -5.15
CA GLN A 34 20.31 9.19 -4.98
C GLN A 34 19.10 9.71 -4.21
N ARG A 35 17.91 9.11 -4.43
CA ARG A 35 16.71 9.48 -3.65
C ARG A 35 16.85 9.07 -2.19
N CYS A 36 17.43 7.91 -1.92
CA CYS A 36 17.73 7.47 -0.57
C CYS A 36 18.75 8.38 0.12
N ASP A 37 19.85 8.72 -0.56
CA ASP A 37 20.84 9.65 -0.01
C ASP A 37 20.21 10.99 0.35
N ALA A 38 19.33 11.52 -0.50
CA ALA A 38 18.64 12.77 -0.26
C ALA A 38 17.63 12.68 0.90
N ALA A 39 16.84 11.61 0.95
CA ALA A 39 15.85 11.37 2.00
C ALA A 39 16.53 11.18 3.36
N LEU A 40 17.61 10.41 3.41
CA LEU A 40 18.31 10.07 4.65
C LEU A 40 19.23 11.20 5.13
N ALA A 41 19.67 12.12 4.27
CA ALA A 41 20.50 13.26 4.69
C ALA A 41 19.77 14.27 5.58
N GLY A 42 18.44 14.33 5.50
CA GLY A 42 17.61 15.28 6.26
C GLY A 42 16.89 14.67 7.46
N LEU A 43 17.15 13.41 7.80
CA LEU A 43 16.31 12.64 8.72
C LEU A 43 16.10 13.27 10.10
N PRO A 44 14.89 13.75 10.37
CA PRO A 44 14.30 13.51 11.66
C PRO A 44 13.94 12.00 11.71
N LEU A 45 14.21 11.32 12.80
CA LEU A 45 13.94 9.89 13.09
C LEU A 45 12.50 9.41 12.84
N THR A 46 11.71 10.11 12.04
CA THR A 46 10.25 9.98 11.93
C THR A 46 9.76 9.40 10.61
N ASN A 47 10.60 9.26 9.59
CA ASN A 47 10.14 8.69 8.33
C ASN A 47 10.59 7.24 8.15
N LEU A 48 9.91 6.35 8.87
CA LEU A 48 10.18 4.90 8.83
C LEU A 48 9.96 4.31 7.42
N SER A 49 9.03 4.86 6.65
CA SER A 49 8.74 4.34 5.31
C SER A 49 9.88 4.61 4.33
N GLU A 50 10.52 5.77 4.39
CA GLU A 50 11.69 6.08 3.55
C GLU A 50 12.88 5.20 3.90
N LEU A 51 13.16 5.03 5.19
CA LEU A 51 14.21 4.11 5.64
C LEU A 51 13.95 2.69 5.14
N LEU A 52 12.74 2.18 5.30
CA LEU A 52 12.37 0.84 4.85
C LEU A 52 12.50 0.69 3.33
N GLN A 53 12.10 1.68 2.55
CA GLN A 53 12.26 1.66 1.09
C GLN A 53 13.75 1.61 0.69
N CYS A 54 14.59 2.35 1.39
CA CYS A 54 16.02 2.36 1.12
C CYS A 54 16.70 1.03 1.49
N GLU A 55 16.32 0.42 2.61
CA GLU A 55 16.81 -0.91 2.99
C GLU A 55 16.37 -2.01 2.01
N LEU A 56 15.12 -1.98 1.55
CA LEU A 56 14.62 -2.91 0.53
C LEU A 56 15.37 -2.76 -0.81
N ALA A 57 15.69 -1.53 -1.20
CA ALA A 57 16.45 -1.26 -2.40
C ALA A 57 17.91 -1.76 -2.29
N ALA A 58 18.56 -1.53 -1.15
CA ALA A 58 19.91 -2.00 -0.88
C ALA A 58 19.99 -3.54 -0.84
N GLY A 59 18.98 -4.19 -0.28
CA GLY A 59 18.87 -5.65 -0.20
C GLY A 59 18.46 -6.34 -1.50
N ARG A 60 18.21 -5.62 -2.59
CA ARG A 60 17.66 -6.12 -3.86
C ARG A 60 16.34 -6.90 -3.70
N VAL A 61 15.58 -6.62 -2.66
CA VAL A 61 14.28 -7.28 -2.40
C VAL A 61 13.23 -6.86 -3.44
N LEU A 62 13.49 -5.77 -4.16
CA LEU A 62 12.57 -5.21 -5.16
C LEU A 62 12.67 -5.87 -6.54
N ASP A 63 13.56 -6.84 -6.74
CA ASP A 63 13.79 -7.53 -8.01
C ASP A 63 12.72 -8.62 -8.28
N GLY A 64 11.46 -8.31 -7.98
CA GLY A 64 10.34 -9.23 -8.19
C GLY A 64 10.00 -9.47 -9.66
N LYS A 65 9.58 -10.69 -10.00
CA LYS A 65 9.07 -11.00 -11.35
C LYS A 65 7.57 -10.59 -11.42
N ALA A 66 7.22 -9.85 -12.45
CA ALA A 66 5.83 -9.57 -12.76
C ALA A 66 5.06 -10.85 -13.15
N MET A 67 3.76 -10.84 -12.97
CA MET A 67 2.87 -11.88 -13.47
C MET A 67 2.92 -11.91 -15.02
N ASP A 68 2.70 -13.09 -15.61
CA ASP A 68 2.65 -13.24 -17.08
C ASP A 68 1.46 -12.48 -17.69
N SER A 69 0.39 -12.29 -16.92
CA SER A 69 -0.75 -11.45 -17.29
C SER A 69 -1.04 -10.45 -16.17
N PRO A 70 -1.34 -9.18 -16.48
CA PRO A 70 -1.66 -8.20 -15.45
C PRO A 70 -2.94 -8.60 -14.71
N PRO A 71 -3.03 -8.33 -13.41
CA PRO A 71 -4.26 -8.53 -12.66
C PRO A 71 -5.34 -7.53 -13.10
N ARG A 72 -6.59 -7.81 -12.74
CA ARG A 72 -7.72 -6.91 -12.99
C ARG A 72 -7.60 -5.59 -12.23
N ALA A 73 -7.06 -5.62 -11.02
CA ALA A 73 -6.85 -4.46 -10.17
C ALA A 73 -5.86 -4.77 -9.04
N VAL A 74 -5.37 -3.72 -8.39
CA VAL A 74 -4.61 -3.82 -7.14
C VAL A 74 -5.30 -3.03 -6.05
N VAL A 75 -5.36 -3.61 -4.85
CA VAL A 75 -5.77 -2.97 -3.60
C VAL A 75 -4.58 -2.95 -2.66
N GLY A 76 -4.05 -1.77 -2.38
CA GLY A 76 -2.96 -1.57 -1.43
C GLY A 76 -3.47 -0.96 -0.13
N LEU A 77 -3.29 -1.67 0.99
CA LEU A 77 -3.62 -1.18 2.32
C LEU A 77 -2.33 -0.71 2.99
N ASN A 78 -2.30 0.54 3.45
CA ASN A 78 -1.15 1.14 4.11
C ASN A 78 0.15 0.87 3.33
N SER A 79 0.06 1.01 2.01
CA SER A 79 1.18 0.80 1.08
C SER A 79 2.22 1.91 1.22
N PHE A 80 3.42 1.63 0.75
CA PHE A 80 4.48 2.62 0.64
C PHE A 80 5.20 2.46 -0.71
N GLY A 81 5.93 3.49 -1.12
CA GLY A 81 6.63 3.48 -2.40
C GLY A 81 6.89 4.87 -2.97
N GLY A 82 6.72 5.92 -2.16
CA GLY A 82 6.91 7.31 -2.59
C GLY A 82 8.31 7.58 -3.13
N LEU A 83 9.35 6.96 -2.56
CA LEU A 83 10.72 7.03 -3.09
C LEU A 83 10.94 6.09 -4.27
N ILE A 84 10.28 4.94 -4.29
CA ILE A 84 10.42 3.94 -5.37
C ILE A 84 9.78 4.47 -6.66
N TRP A 85 8.60 5.08 -6.54
CA TRP A 85 7.84 5.66 -7.65
C TRP A 85 7.53 7.13 -7.40
N PRO A 86 8.52 8.01 -7.54
CA PRO A 86 8.32 9.44 -7.34
C PRO A 86 7.37 10.01 -8.39
N HIS A 87 6.62 11.04 -8.01
CA HIS A 87 5.65 11.69 -8.87
C HIS A 87 6.23 12.04 -10.27
N ARG A 88 5.51 11.68 -11.32
CA ARG A 88 5.83 11.93 -12.74
C ARG A 88 7.06 11.23 -13.30
N ALA A 89 7.73 10.36 -12.54
CA ALA A 89 8.94 9.69 -13.00
C ALA A 89 8.72 8.23 -13.41
N SER A 90 7.53 7.69 -13.19
CA SER A 90 7.25 6.26 -13.33
C SER A 90 6.51 5.95 -14.63
N ARG A 91 6.67 4.73 -15.11
CA ARG A 91 5.70 4.15 -16.03
C ARG A 91 4.46 3.82 -15.25
N ALA A 92 3.35 4.46 -15.61
CA ALA A 92 2.06 4.22 -14.99
C ALA A 92 1.57 2.78 -15.25
N LEU A 93 0.85 2.24 -14.29
CA LEU A 93 0.15 0.96 -14.43
C LEU A 93 -1.21 1.21 -15.10
N PRO A 94 -1.52 0.51 -16.20
CA PRO A 94 -2.78 0.69 -16.93
C PRO A 94 -3.97 0.01 -16.25
N ILE A 95 -3.79 -0.54 -15.07
CA ILE A 95 -4.81 -1.22 -14.27
C ILE A 95 -5.33 -0.34 -13.15
N PRO A 96 -6.58 -0.52 -12.70
CA PRO A 96 -7.14 0.21 -11.57
C PRO A 96 -6.40 -0.04 -10.26
N LEU A 97 -6.11 1.03 -9.52
CA LEU A 97 -5.44 0.97 -8.22
C LEU A 97 -6.34 1.58 -7.14
N LEU A 98 -6.64 0.83 -6.09
CA LEU A 98 -7.21 1.37 -4.86
C LEU A 98 -6.13 1.39 -3.79
N MET A 99 -5.73 2.59 -3.35
CA MET A 99 -4.82 2.75 -2.23
C MET A 99 -5.60 3.21 -1.01
N VAL A 100 -5.45 2.50 0.10
CA VAL A 100 -6.10 2.82 1.37
C VAL A 100 -5.03 3.13 2.41
N GLY A 101 -5.14 4.27 3.08
CA GLY A 101 -4.28 4.67 4.18
C GLY A 101 -5.10 5.11 5.39
N GLY A 102 -4.45 5.31 6.52
CA GLY A 102 -5.07 5.76 7.75
C GLY A 102 -4.55 7.12 8.20
N THR A 103 -5.42 7.99 8.76
CA THR A 103 -4.98 9.32 9.25
C THR A 103 -3.97 9.25 10.39
N LEU A 104 -3.90 8.11 11.06
CA LEU A 104 -3.00 7.87 12.19
C LEU A 104 -1.91 6.84 11.85
N ASP A 105 -1.68 6.59 10.56
CA ASP A 105 -0.57 5.78 10.09
C ASP A 105 0.73 6.59 10.12
N LEU A 106 1.53 6.37 11.16
CA LEU A 106 2.83 7.00 11.33
C LEU A 106 3.97 6.24 10.63
N ILE A 107 3.70 5.04 10.15
CA ILE A 107 4.69 4.21 9.44
C ILE A 107 4.67 4.53 7.96
N THR A 108 3.48 4.59 7.37
CA THR A 108 3.28 4.94 5.96
C THR A 108 2.24 6.06 5.82
N PRO A 109 2.62 7.31 6.13
CA PRO A 109 1.68 8.44 6.12
C PRO A 109 1.01 8.60 4.76
N PRO A 110 -0.33 8.77 4.70
CA PRO A 110 -1.07 8.73 3.43
C PRO A 110 -0.65 9.77 2.41
N LEU A 111 -0.25 10.95 2.88
CA LEU A 111 0.16 12.05 2.01
C LEU A 111 1.47 11.74 1.28
N ASP A 112 2.43 11.21 2.02
CA ASP A 112 3.78 10.95 1.50
C ASP A 112 3.87 9.61 0.78
N GLU A 113 2.96 8.69 1.08
CA GLU A 113 2.99 7.33 0.53
C GLU A 113 1.83 7.05 -0.41
N GLN A 114 0.59 6.85 0.05
CA GLN A 114 -0.49 6.38 -0.82
C GLN A 114 -0.86 7.41 -1.91
N LEU A 115 -0.88 8.69 -1.57
CA LEU A 115 -1.14 9.76 -2.54
C LEU A 115 0.02 9.94 -3.51
N ALA A 116 1.26 9.93 -3.02
CA ALA A 116 2.45 10.03 -3.87
C ALA A 116 2.55 8.82 -4.82
N LEU A 117 2.28 7.61 -4.31
CA LEU A 117 2.27 6.38 -5.06
C LEU A 117 1.22 6.40 -6.18
N LEU A 118 0.00 6.83 -5.87
CA LEU A 118 -1.06 6.98 -6.88
C LEU A 118 -0.64 7.99 -7.95
N ALA A 119 -0.09 9.14 -7.56
CA ALA A 119 0.38 10.17 -8.49
C ALA A 119 1.54 9.68 -9.38
N GLY A 120 2.35 8.74 -8.90
CA GLY A 120 3.46 8.13 -9.63
C GLY A 120 3.06 6.96 -10.55
N LEU A 121 2.10 6.16 -10.14
CA LEU A 121 1.78 4.88 -10.80
C LEU A 121 0.43 4.83 -11.49
N ALA A 122 -0.57 5.63 -11.07
CA ALA A 122 -1.92 5.46 -11.60
C ALA A 122 -2.12 6.16 -12.95
N GLU A 123 -2.54 5.38 -13.95
CA GLU A 123 -3.00 5.89 -15.23
C GLU A 123 -4.51 5.63 -15.42
N HIS A 124 -5.02 4.57 -14.82
CA HIS A 124 -6.41 4.17 -15.00
C HIS A 124 -7.36 5.13 -14.27
N PRO A 125 -8.43 5.64 -14.93
CA PRO A 125 -9.32 6.66 -14.35
C PRO A 125 -10.11 6.20 -13.12
N ALA A 126 -10.27 4.91 -12.90
CA ALA A 126 -10.89 4.37 -11.71
C ALA A 126 -9.93 4.28 -10.49
N SER A 127 -8.64 4.61 -10.70
CA SER A 127 -7.67 4.58 -9.59
C SER A 127 -7.96 5.70 -8.59
N ARG A 128 -7.88 5.38 -7.30
CA ARG A 128 -8.16 6.34 -6.22
C ARG A 128 -7.45 6.01 -4.92
N VAL A 129 -7.34 7.02 -4.06
CA VAL A 129 -6.93 6.87 -2.66
C VAL A 129 -8.14 7.04 -1.77
N VAL A 130 -8.20 6.25 -0.71
CA VAL A 130 -9.13 6.41 0.41
C VAL A 130 -8.31 6.56 1.68
N VAL A 131 -8.55 7.64 2.42
CA VAL A 131 -7.93 7.84 3.73
C VAL A 131 -9.00 7.61 4.81
N VAL A 132 -8.77 6.63 5.66
CA VAL A 132 -9.70 6.23 6.72
C VAL A 132 -9.35 6.96 8.01
N GLU A 133 -10.30 7.73 8.52
CA GLU A 133 -10.14 8.48 9.76
C GLU A 133 -9.91 7.55 10.95
N GLY A 134 -8.91 7.87 11.77
CA GLY A 134 -8.58 7.11 12.97
C GLY A 134 -7.91 5.75 12.73
N ALA A 135 -7.66 5.36 11.48
CA ALA A 135 -6.95 4.13 11.17
C ALA A 135 -5.44 4.30 11.35
N SER A 136 -4.80 3.34 12.00
CA SER A 136 -3.35 3.20 12.10
C SER A 136 -2.81 2.22 11.06
N HIS A 137 -1.48 2.04 11.04
CA HIS A 137 -0.84 1.10 10.13
C HIS A 137 -1.39 -0.33 10.25
N PHE A 138 -1.68 -0.79 11.46
CA PHE A 138 -2.12 -2.16 11.72
C PHE A 138 -3.63 -2.34 11.79
N SER A 139 -4.41 -1.26 11.82
CA SER A 139 -5.88 -1.34 11.90
C SER A 139 -6.50 -2.28 10.84
N PRO A 140 -6.01 -2.34 9.59
CA PRO A 140 -6.59 -3.21 8.56
C PRO A 140 -6.46 -4.71 8.85
N ILE A 141 -5.41 -5.12 9.54
CA ILE A 141 -5.06 -6.55 9.73
C ILE A 141 -5.21 -7.01 11.17
N ARG A 142 -5.52 -6.09 12.08
CA ARG A 142 -5.59 -6.41 13.50
C ARG A 142 -6.82 -7.21 13.84
N VAL A 143 -6.63 -8.29 14.60
CA VAL A 143 -7.72 -9.07 15.20
C VAL A 143 -7.93 -8.56 16.61
N ASP A 144 -9.15 -8.10 16.94
CA ASP A 144 -9.47 -7.75 18.33
C ASP A 144 -9.25 -8.96 19.23
N GLY A 145 -8.23 -8.81 20.08
CA GLY A 145 -7.80 -9.88 20.94
C GLY A 145 -8.79 -10.22 22.04
N GLN A 146 -9.61 -11.20 21.81
CA GLN A 146 -10.06 -12.07 22.90
C GLN A 146 -8.99 -13.13 23.26
N GLY A 147 -7.82 -13.07 22.65
CA GLY A 147 -6.67 -13.90 22.98
C GLY A 147 -5.71 -13.16 23.92
N LYS A 148 -5.32 -13.80 25.01
CA LYS A 148 -4.23 -13.32 25.87
C LYS A 148 -3.04 -13.00 24.96
N ALA A 149 -2.58 -11.75 25.00
CA ALA A 149 -1.37 -11.34 24.30
C ALA A 149 -0.22 -12.29 24.69
N SER A 150 0.44 -12.87 23.71
CA SER A 150 1.68 -13.58 23.94
C SER A 150 2.79 -12.57 24.24
N GLU A 151 3.78 -12.93 25.02
CA GLU A 151 4.91 -12.07 25.46
C GLU A 151 5.78 -11.50 24.30
N GLY A 152 5.37 -11.62 23.06
CA GLY A 152 6.03 -11.05 21.87
C GLY A 152 5.22 -9.98 21.15
N ASP A 153 4.02 -9.68 21.63
CA ASP A 153 3.05 -8.78 20.94
C ASP A 153 3.18 -7.30 21.32
N ASP A 154 4.20 -6.90 22.06
CA ASP A 154 4.33 -5.52 22.56
C ASP A 154 4.47 -4.47 21.44
N ILE A 155 5.01 -4.85 20.29
CA ILE A 155 5.10 -3.96 19.11
C ILE A 155 3.69 -3.69 18.53
N PHE A 156 2.78 -4.65 18.61
CA PHE A 156 1.40 -4.47 18.17
C PHE A 156 0.58 -3.66 19.19
N ARG A 157 0.91 -3.74 20.48
CA ARG A 157 0.26 -2.95 21.54
C ARG A 157 0.56 -1.45 21.44
N LEU A 158 1.77 -1.06 21.06
CA LEU A 158 2.13 0.36 20.89
C LEU A 158 1.24 1.09 19.87
N GLY A 159 0.73 0.39 18.85
CA GLY A 159 -0.26 0.95 17.93
C GLY A 159 -1.68 0.99 18.51
N GLU A 160 -2.00 0.17 19.51
CA GLU A 160 -3.34 0.02 20.09
C GLU A 160 -3.68 1.09 21.11
N GLU A 161 -2.74 1.40 21.99
CA GLU A 161 -2.99 2.33 23.10
C GLU A 161 -2.91 3.80 22.68
N LEU A 162 -2.21 4.09 21.57
CA LEU A 162 -2.01 5.44 21.08
C LEU A 162 -3.11 5.91 20.11
N VAL A 163 -3.94 5.02 19.59
CA VAL A 163 -4.79 5.38 18.46
C VAL A 163 -6.19 4.74 18.54
N GLY A 164 -6.99 5.33 19.32
CA GLY A 164 -8.30 5.01 19.86
C GLY A 164 -9.48 4.63 18.97
N VAL A 165 -9.31 4.21 17.71
CA VAL A 165 -10.46 3.77 16.90
C VAL A 165 -10.53 2.25 16.87
N ASN A 166 -11.73 1.72 17.15
CA ASN A 166 -11.99 0.28 17.11
C ASN A 166 -11.62 -0.31 15.74
N PRO A 167 -10.67 -1.26 15.68
CA PRO A 167 -10.19 -1.86 14.43
C PRO A 167 -11.29 -2.49 13.57
N LEU A 168 -12.32 -3.08 14.19
CA LEU A 168 -13.46 -3.64 13.46
C LEU A 168 -14.25 -2.56 12.70
N SER A 169 -14.36 -1.36 13.26
CA SER A 169 -15.01 -0.24 12.57
C SER A 169 -14.19 0.19 11.36
N VAL A 170 -12.86 0.30 11.51
CA VAL A 170 -11.94 0.60 10.42
C VAL A 170 -12.02 -0.48 9.32
N GLN A 171 -11.96 -1.76 9.70
CA GLN A 171 -12.02 -2.87 8.75
C GLN A 171 -13.34 -2.91 7.98
N ARG A 172 -14.47 -2.55 8.60
CA ARG A 172 -15.76 -2.43 7.89
C ARG A 172 -15.75 -1.31 6.86
N VAL A 173 -15.18 -0.15 7.18
CA VAL A 173 -15.01 0.95 6.24
C VAL A 173 -14.14 0.52 5.06
N ILE A 174 -12.99 -0.10 5.34
CA ILE A 174 -12.08 -0.62 4.30
C ILE A 174 -12.81 -1.64 3.42
N ALA A 175 -13.49 -2.62 4.00
CA ALA A 175 -14.21 -3.64 3.25
C ALA A 175 -15.28 -3.01 2.35
N HIS A 176 -16.02 -2.02 2.84
CA HIS A 176 -17.00 -1.29 2.06
C HIS A 176 -16.38 -0.57 0.86
N GLU A 177 -15.25 0.14 1.07
CA GLU A 177 -14.56 0.84 -0.01
C GLU A 177 -13.95 -0.11 -1.04
N VAL A 178 -13.44 -1.26 -0.61
CA VAL A 178 -12.95 -2.31 -1.52
C VAL A 178 -14.09 -2.85 -2.37
N ILE A 179 -15.23 -3.21 -1.77
CA ILE A 179 -16.40 -3.71 -2.49
C ILE A 179 -16.89 -2.67 -3.51
N ARG A 180 -17.07 -1.42 -3.10
CA ARG A 180 -17.46 -0.33 -4.01
C ARG A 180 -16.50 -0.15 -5.19
N PHE A 181 -15.20 -0.28 -4.92
CA PHE A 181 -14.19 -0.22 -5.97
C PHE A 181 -14.35 -1.37 -6.96
N LEU A 182 -14.46 -2.60 -6.50
CA LEU A 182 -14.61 -3.78 -7.35
C LEU A 182 -15.92 -3.75 -8.16
N ASP A 183 -17.02 -3.32 -7.56
CA ASP A 183 -18.30 -3.16 -8.24
C ASP A 183 -18.23 -2.13 -9.36
N SER A 184 -17.51 -1.02 -9.13
CA SER A 184 -17.30 0.02 -10.16
C SER A 184 -16.58 -0.52 -11.39
N LEU A 185 -15.65 -1.47 -11.21
CA LEU A 185 -14.93 -2.12 -12.32
C LEU A 185 -15.80 -3.08 -13.12
N SER A 186 -16.82 -3.64 -12.50
CA SER A 186 -17.75 -4.56 -13.17
C SER A 186 -18.75 -3.82 -14.06
N SER A 187 -19.11 -2.61 -13.69
CA SER A 187 -20.08 -1.78 -14.41
C SER A 187 -19.51 -1.15 -15.70
N THR A 188 -18.20 -1.07 -15.83
CA THR A 188 -17.54 -0.45 -17.00
C THR A 188 -17.44 -1.41 -18.20
N CYS A 189 -17.72 -2.71 -18.02
CA CYS A 189 -17.72 -3.69 -19.11
C CYS A 189 -19.04 -3.76 -19.92
N LEU A 190 -20.01 -2.90 -19.64
CA LEU A 190 -21.35 -2.93 -20.28
C LEU A 190 -21.60 -1.74 -21.24
N LEU A 191 -20.60 -0.99 -21.60
CA LEU A 191 -20.65 0.08 -22.62
C LEU A 191 -19.65 -0.19 -23.73
#